data_93f79644b26df5528b426f1286660f1c
#
_entry.id   93f79644b26df5528b426f1286660f1c
#
_cell.length_a   1.000
_cell.length_b   1.000
_cell.length_c   1.000
_cell.angle_alpha   90.00
_cell.angle_beta   90.00
_cell.angle_gamma   90.00
#
_symmetry.space_group_name_H-M   'P 1'
#
loop_
_entity.id
_entity.type
_entity.pdbx_description
1 polymer ?
#
loop_
_entity_poly.entity_id
_entity_poly.type
_entity_poly.pdbx_seq_one_letter_code
_entity_poly.pdbx_strand_id
1 'polypeptide(L)'
;GEDWELQKNHNKRSVGLMLMNNSLCSGALINNTENDGTPYFLTAEHCTVGENASTFSFLFGWISPSTSCATVTGSQSGPMNMTISGSTKRAEYAPSDFSLLEINQSIPTGWDRVFAGWDRSGTIPDFTVAIHHPGGDVMKFARDNQSPDKINYSNPLYVWEIKDAFGGWDLGITEPGSSGSPLFDHNGRIIGQELGG
;
A
#
# COMPACT_ATOMS: atom_id res chain seq x y z
N GLY A 1 -0.53 -4.27 24.50
CA GLY A 1 -0.21 -4.15 23.06
C GLY A 1 -0.69 -2.81 22.55
N GLU A 2 -0.07 -2.34 21.50
CA GLU A 2 -0.56 -1.14 20.81
C GLU A 2 -1.80 -1.49 20.00
N ASP A 3 -2.68 -0.54 19.79
CA ASP A 3 -3.97 -0.75 19.11
C ASP A 3 -3.87 -1.03 17.60
N TRP A 4 -2.66 -0.96 17.01
CA TRP A 4 -2.36 -1.23 15.60
C TRP A 4 -1.42 -2.43 15.37
N GLU A 5 -1.40 -3.39 16.31
CA GLU A 5 -0.64 -4.63 16.16
C GLU A 5 -1.04 -5.44 14.92
N LEU A 6 -2.33 -5.38 14.52
CA LEU A 6 -2.83 -6.03 13.32
C LEU A 6 -2.11 -5.54 12.07
N GLN A 7 -1.97 -4.22 11.91
CA GLN A 7 -1.30 -3.61 10.77
C GLN A 7 0.19 -3.95 10.77
N LYS A 8 0.86 -3.84 11.92
CA LYS A 8 2.30 -4.14 12.05
C LYS A 8 2.65 -5.60 11.83
N ASN A 9 1.81 -6.53 12.25
CA ASN A 9 2.16 -7.96 12.26
C ASN A 9 1.48 -8.77 11.15
N HIS A 10 0.30 -8.35 10.69
CA HIS A 10 -0.47 -9.06 9.69
C HIS A 10 -0.52 -8.30 8.35
N ASN A 11 -1.09 -7.10 8.33
CA ASN A 11 -1.34 -6.38 7.08
C ASN A 11 -0.08 -6.06 6.28
N LYS A 12 1.06 -5.79 6.94
CA LYS A 12 2.35 -5.59 6.26
C LYS A 12 2.72 -6.73 5.30
N ARG A 13 2.20 -7.92 5.52
CA ARG A 13 2.47 -9.08 4.66
C ARG A 13 1.75 -9.03 3.31
N SER A 14 0.77 -8.14 3.16
CA SER A 14 0.10 -7.89 1.87
C SER A 14 0.83 -6.86 1.01
N VAL A 15 1.64 -6.00 1.62
CA VAL A 15 2.24 -4.83 0.95
C VAL A 15 3.50 -5.20 0.20
N GLY A 16 3.67 -4.62 -0.96
CA GLY A 16 4.84 -4.78 -1.83
C GLY A 16 5.25 -3.49 -2.51
N LEU A 17 6.54 -3.43 -2.85
CA LEU A 17 7.09 -2.44 -3.76
C LEU A 17 6.87 -2.91 -5.19
N MET A 18 6.27 -2.07 -6.01
CA MET A 18 6.11 -2.27 -7.46
C MET A 18 7.20 -1.52 -8.20
N LEU A 19 7.97 -2.25 -8.99
CA LEU A 19 9.06 -1.74 -9.82
C LEU A 19 8.61 -1.71 -11.28
N MET A 20 8.77 -0.57 -11.91
CA MET A 20 8.51 -0.31 -13.32
C MET A 20 9.80 0.14 -13.98
N ASN A 21 9.83 0.34 -15.30
CA ASN A 21 11.06 0.62 -16.05
C ASN A 21 11.94 1.73 -15.42
N ASN A 22 11.36 2.88 -15.08
CA ASN A 22 12.11 4.03 -14.53
C ASN A 22 11.44 4.63 -13.28
N SER A 23 10.46 3.94 -12.70
CA SER A 23 9.71 4.43 -11.56
C SER A 23 9.37 3.30 -10.61
N LEU A 24 8.92 3.67 -9.43
CA LEU A 24 8.50 2.74 -8.40
C LEU A 24 7.29 3.29 -7.67
N CYS A 25 6.44 2.38 -7.21
CA CYS A 25 5.26 2.67 -6.41
C CYS A 25 5.06 1.58 -5.37
N SER A 26 4.18 1.83 -4.43
CA SER A 26 3.72 0.85 -3.46
C SER A 26 2.36 0.28 -3.86
N GLY A 27 1.97 -0.81 -3.22
CA GLY A 27 0.64 -1.38 -3.36
C GLY A 27 0.45 -2.58 -2.46
N ALA A 28 -0.68 -3.26 -2.61
CA ALA A 28 -1.00 -4.40 -1.76
C ALA A 28 -1.74 -5.52 -2.50
N LEU A 29 -1.44 -6.76 -2.12
CA LEU A 29 -2.29 -7.90 -2.45
C LEU A 29 -3.64 -7.75 -1.76
N ILE A 30 -4.72 -7.84 -2.53
CA ILE A 30 -6.08 -7.75 -2.00
C ILE A 30 -6.85 -9.04 -2.24
N ASN A 31 -7.74 -9.36 -1.30
CA ASN A 31 -8.65 -10.47 -1.44
C ASN A 31 -9.82 -10.09 -2.37
N ASN A 32 -10.41 -11.10 -2.98
CA ASN A 32 -11.66 -10.98 -3.73
C ASN A 32 -12.83 -11.61 -2.96
N THR A 33 -14.03 -11.46 -3.47
CA THR A 33 -15.25 -12.00 -2.83
C THR A 33 -15.34 -13.53 -2.87
N GLU A 34 -14.58 -14.17 -3.74
CA GLU A 34 -14.54 -15.63 -3.89
C GLU A 34 -13.50 -16.28 -2.96
N ASN A 35 -12.59 -15.50 -2.39
CA ASN A 35 -11.48 -15.96 -1.53
C ASN A 35 -10.64 -17.06 -2.19
N ASP A 36 -10.44 -16.96 -3.50
CA ASP A 36 -9.78 -18.00 -4.31
C ASP A 36 -8.25 -17.86 -4.42
N GLY A 37 -7.69 -16.81 -3.80
CA GLY A 37 -6.25 -16.54 -3.81
C GLY A 37 -5.72 -15.98 -5.12
N THR A 38 -6.58 -15.51 -6.02
CA THR A 38 -6.17 -14.75 -7.21
C THR A 38 -5.34 -13.54 -6.80
N PRO A 39 -4.11 -13.40 -7.34
CA PRO A 39 -3.15 -12.41 -6.83
C PRO A 39 -3.42 -11.00 -7.39
N TYR A 40 -4.54 -10.43 -6.97
CA TYR A 40 -4.85 -9.05 -7.26
C TYR A 40 -3.96 -8.12 -6.44
N PHE A 41 -3.38 -7.13 -7.12
CA PHE A 41 -2.54 -6.11 -6.54
C PHE A 41 -3.15 -4.73 -6.80
N LEU A 42 -3.53 -4.04 -5.71
CA LEU A 42 -4.09 -2.70 -5.73
C LEU A 42 -2.96 -1.68 -5.68
N THR A 43 -2.99 -0.68 -6.55
CA THR A 43 -2.05 0.43 -6.61
C THR A 43 -2.71 1.68 -7.21
N ALA A 44 -1.94 2.75 -7.42
CA ALA A 44 -2.42 3.98 -8.04
C ALA A 44 -2.43 3.89 -9.58
N GLU A 45 -3.36 4.59 -10.21
CA GLU A 45 -3.45 4.66 -11.70
C GLU A 45 -2.27 5.42 -12.28
N HIS A 46 -1.89 6.55 -11.69
CA HIS A 46 -0.75 7.35 -12.17
C HIS A 46 0.58 6.58 -12.18
N CYS A 47 0.68 5.49 -11.39
CA CYS A 47 1.82 4.57 -11.46
C CYS A 47 1.81 3.69 -12.70
N THR A 48 0.63 3.39 -13.26
CA THR A 48 0.45 2.36 -14.29
C THR A 48 0.02 2.92 -15.65
N VAL A 49 -0.34 4.20 -15.72
CA VAL A 49 -0.79 4.83 -16.95
C VAL A 49 0.32 4.86 -17.99
N GLY A 50 0.01 4.37 -19.20
CA GLY A 50 0.98 4.34 -20.30
C GLY A 50 2.08 3.27 -20.19
N GLU A 51 2.13 2.53 -19.09
CA GLU A 51 3.13 1.50 -18.83
C GLU A 51 2.65 0.09 -19.24
N ASN A 52 3.61 -0.77 -19.56
CA ASN A 52 3.33 -2.17 -19.88
C ASN A 52 3.35 -3.05 -18.61
N ALA A 53 2.19 -3.36 -18.08
CA ALA A 53 2.05 -4.12 -16.84
C ALA A 53 2.75 -5.51 -16.88
N SER A 54 2.95 -6.09 -18.07
CA SER A 54 3.64 -7.37 -18.19
C SER A 54 5.13 -7.32 -17.81
N THR A 55 5.71 -6.13 -17.73
CA THR A 55 7.12 -5.92 -17.35
C THR A 55 7.31 -5.54 -15.88
N PHE A 56 6.24 -5.34 -15.14
CA PHE A 56 6.34 -4.95 -13.74
C PHE A 56 6.91 -6.06 -12.88
N SER A 57 7.63 -5.68 -11.85
CA SER A 57 8.13 -6.58 -10.81
C SER A 57 7.63 -6.13 -9.45
N PHE A 58 7.30 -7.11 -8.62
CA PHE A 58 6.73 -6.91 -7.29
C PHE A 58 7.67 -7.53 -6.26
N LEU A 59 8.15 -6.71 -5.34
CA LEU A 59 9.04 -7.12 -4.26
C LEU A 59 8.27 -7.09 -2.95
N PHE A 60 8.10 -8.26 -2.34
CA PHE A 60 7.43 -8.43 -1.07
C PHE A 60 8.41 -8.69 0.08
N GLY A 61 7.99 -8.34 1.30
CA GLY A 61 8.76 -8.67 2.49
C GLY A 61 10.12 -7.96 2.60
N TRP A 62 10.34 -6.92 1.84
CA TRP A 62 11.55 -6.12 1.95
C TRP A 62 11.46 -5.19 3.14
N ILE A 63 11.92 -5.69 4.28
CA ILE A 63 11.81 -5.06 5.61
C ILE A 63 13.20 -4.98 6.20
N SER A 64 13.51 -3.88 6.90
CA SER A 64 14.76 -3.78 7.66
C SER A 64 14.86 -4.89 8.71
N PRO A 65 15.99 -5.58 8.83
CA PRO A 65 16.21 -6.59 9.86
C PRO A 65 16.34 -5.96 11.26
N SER A 66 16.59 -4.67 11.34
CA SER A 66 16.66 -3.90 12.59
C SER A 66 15.37 -3.12 12.81
N THR A 67 14.81 -3.20 14.01
CA THR A 67 13.66 -2.39 14.43
C THR A 67 14.06 -1.00 14.92
N SER A 68 15.35 -0.68 14.94
CA SER A 68 15.82 0.66 15.28
C SER A 68 15.40 1.66 14.22
N CYS A 69 14.95 2.83 14.65
CA CYS A 69 14.71 3.93 13.73
C CYS A 69 15.98 4.18 12.89
N ALA A 70 15.78 4.40 11.58
CA ALA A 70 16.89 4.80 10.73
C ALA A 70 17.48 6.08 11.27
N THR A 71 18.77 6.03 11.56
CA THR A 71 19.56 7.22 11.80
C THR A 71 20.04 7.76 10.46
N VAL A 72 20.80 8.81 10.44
CA VAL A 72 21.24 9.65 9.32
C VAL A 72 21.71 8.92 8.04
N THR A 73 21.90 7.61 8.06
CA THR A 73 22.47 6.80 6.98
C THR A 73 21.47 5.90 6.24
N GLY A 74 20.18 6.10 6.47
CA GLY A 74 19.13 5.28 5.85
C GLY A 74 18.84 3.97 6.58
N SER A 75 17.85 3.26 6.12
CA SER A 75 17.43 1.99 6.69
C SER A 75 18.35 0.85 6.27
N GLN A 76 18.57 -0.11 7.14
CA GLN A 76 19.28 -1.34 6.77
C GLN A 76 18.41 -2.13 5.79
N SER A 77 19.00 -2.53 4.66
CA SER A 77 18.32 -3.37 3.68
C SER A 77 18.14 -4.79 4.23
N GLY A 78 16.89 -5.28 4.14
CA GLY A 78 16.59 -6.69 4.34
C GLY A 78 16.77 -7.52 3.06
N PRO A 79 16.47 -8.82 3.12
CA PRO A 79 16.53 -9.68 1.94
C PRO A 79 15.49 -9.28 0.87
N MET A 80 15.88 -9.37 -0.40
CA MET A 80 15.06 -9.05 -1.57
C MET A 80 14.70 -10.30 -2.38
N ASN A 81 14.52 -11.42 -1.73
CA ASN A 81 14.34 -12.73 -2.35
C ASN A 81 12.88 -13.08 -2.69
N MET A 82 11.93 -12.23 -2.32
CA MET A 82 10.50 -12.43 -2.62
C MET A 82 10.08 -11.53 -3.77
N THR A 83 10.68 -11.74 -4.95
CA THR A 83 10.40 -10.97 -6.16
C THR A 83 9.67 -11.83 -7.18
N ILE A 84 8.61 -11.30 -7.76
CA ILE A 84 7.80 -11.92 -8.81
C ILE A 84 7.54 -10.91 -9.91
N SER A 85 7.49 -11.33 -11.16
CA SER A 85 7.38 -10.41 -12.30
C SER A 85 6.23 -10.77 -13.21
N GLY A 86 5.71 -9.74 -13.88
CA GLY A 86 4.63 -9.83 -14.85
C GLY A 86 3.25 -9.72 -14.20
N SER A 87 2.44 -8.84 -14.77
CA SER A 87 1.04 -8.66 -14.38
C SER A 87 0.18 -8.30 -15.57
N THR A 88 -1.11 -8.36 -15.38
CA THR A 88 -2.14 -7.92 -16.33
C THR A 88 -3.00 -6.87 -15.63
N LYS A 89 -3.19 -5.71 -16.27
CA LYS A 89 -4.10 -4.69 -15.76
C LYS A 89 -5.54 -5.18 -15.92
N ARG A 90 -6.28 -5.24 -14.82
CA ARG A 90 -7.67 -5.71 -14.78
C ARG A 90 -8.69 -4.60 -14.74
N ALA A 91 -8.38 -3.51 -14.04
CA ALA A 91 -9.23 -2.34 -13.96
C ALA A 91 -8.39 -1.10 -13.64
N GLU A 92 -8.87 0.06 -14.08
CA GLU A 92 -8.33 1.36 -13.70
C GLU A 92 -9.42 2.43 -13.73
N TYR A 93 -9.24 3.48 -12.95
CA TYR A 93 -10.12 4.63 -12.99
C TYR A 93 -9.37 5.89 -12.58
N ALA A 94 -8.93 6.67 -13.56
CA ALA A 94 -8.10 7.85 -13.39
C ALA A 94 -8.69 8.89 -12.41
N PRO A 95 -10.02 9.19 -12.39
CA PRO A 95 -10.54 10.17 -11.43
C PRO A 95 -10.32 9.82 -9.96
N SER A 96 -10.24 8.53 -9.60
CA SER A 96 -9.93 8.08 -8.23
C SER A 96 -8.51 7.54 -8.10
N ASP A 97 -7.71 7.71 -9.14
CA ASP A 97 -6.33 7.21 -9.21
C ASP A 97 -6.20 5.71 -8.86
N PHE A 98 -7.18 4.93 -9.25
CA PHE A 98 -7.28 3.50 -8.92
C PHE A 98 -6.72 2.65 -10.05
N SER A 99 -5.86 1.69 -9.72
CA SER A 99 -5.43 0.64 -10.64
C SER A 99 -5.40 -0.73 -9.94
N LEU A 100 -5.99 -1.73 -10.61
CA LEU A 100 -5.98 -3.11 -10.18
C LEU A 100 -5.21 -3.95 -11.19
N LEU A 101 -4.16 -4.59 -10.72
CA LEU A 101 -3.35 -5.53 -11.46
C LEU A 101 -3.67 -6.96 -10.99
N GLU A 102 -3.46 -7.93 -11.85
CA GLU A 102 -3.38 -9.33 -11.48
C GLU A 102 -1.97 -9.82 -11.81
N ILE A 103 -1.23 -10.28 -10.83
CA ILE A 103 0.10 -10.85 -11.00
C ILE A 103 -0.07 -12.17 -11.76
N ASN A 104 0.69 -12.37 -12.84
CA ASN A 104 0.50 -13.49 -13.78
C ASN A 104 0.85 -14.87 -13.19
N GLN A 105 1.42 -14.90 -12.00
CA GLN A 105 1.86 -16.11 -11.31
C GLN A 105 1.27 -16.15 -9.90
N SER A 106 0.97 -17.33 -9.39
CA SER A 106 0.53 -17.51 -8.00
C SER A 106 1.63 -17.08 -7.03
N ILE A 107 1.23 -16.41 -5.95
CA ILE A 107 2.16 -16.06 -4.88
C ILE A 107 2.63 -17.34 -4.17
N PRO A 108 3.94 -17.59 -4.07
CA PRO A 108 4.45 -18.80 -3.42
C PRO A 108 4.00 -18.88 -1.95
N THR A 109 3.41 -19.99 -1.55
CA THR A 109 2.89 -20.20 -0.19
C THR A 109 3.96 -20.03 0.89
N GLY A 110 5.21 -20.39 0.57
CA GLY A 110 6.35 -20.22 1.48
C GLY A 110 6.75 -18.76 1.77
N TRP A 111 6.17 -17.79 1.05
CA TRP A 111 6.43 -16.38 1.31
C TRP A 111 5.60 -15.83 2.47
N ASP A 112 4.64 -16.58 2.97
CA ASP A 112 3.74 -16.16 4.06
C ASP A 112 3.09 -14.79 3.80
N ARG A 113 2.59 -14.59 2.56
CA ARG A 113 1.85 -13.38 2.20
C ARG A 113 0.39 -13.50 2.54
N VAL A 114 -0.26 -12.36 2.76
CA VAL A 114 -1.68 -12.26 3.00
C VAL A 114 -2.34 -11.41 1.93
N PHE A 115 -3.60 -11.67 1.68
CA PHE A 115 -4.46 -10.88 0.81
C PHE A 115 -5.33 -10.01 1.71
N ALA A 116 -5.13 -8.70 1.66
CA ALA A 116 -5.82 -7.79 2.56
C ALA A 116 -7.33 -7.73 2.25
N GLY A 117 -8.13 -7.70 3.29
CA GLY A 117 -9.53 -7.33 3.17
C GLY A 117 -9.69 -5.84 2.87
N TRP A 118 -10.85 -5.44 2.40
CA TRP A 118 -11.16 -4.05 2.06
C TRP A 118 -12.55 -3.65 2.54
N ASP A 119 -12.76 -2.36 2.74
CA ASP A 119 -14.05 -1.77 3.11
C ASP A 119 -14.34 -0.55 2.25
N ARG A 120 -15.46 -0.57 1.53
CA ARG A 120 -15.96 0.54 0.71
C ARG A 120 -17.23 1.18 1.27
N SER A 121 -17.58 0.89 2.52
CA SER A 121 -18.79 1.44 3.15
C SER A 121 -18.73 2.97 3.30
N GLY A 122 -17.52 3.51 3.36
CA GLY A 122 -17.28 4.92 3.63
C GLY A 122 -17.48 5.27 5.10
N THR A 123 -17.47 4.29 5.99
CA THR A 123 -17.43 4.49 7.44
C THR A 123 -16.10 5.13 7.81
N ILE A 124 -16.15 6.20 8.60
CA ILE A 124 -14.96 6.90 9.05
C ILE A 124 -14.28 6.05 10.14
N PRO A 125 -13.01 5.66 9.99
CA PRO A 125 -12.30 4.88 10.99
C PRO A 125 -11.81 5.74 12.15
N ASP A 126 -11.53 5.10 13.30
CA ASP A 126 -11.01 5.80 14.49
C ASP A 126 -9.57 6.28 14.28
N PHE A 127 -8.78 5.53 13.53
CA PHE A 127 -7.40 5.86 13.13
C PHE A 127 -7.07 5.18 11.80
N THR A 128 -5.99 5.62 11.17
CA THR A 128 -5.50 5.03 9.92
C THR A 128 -4.01 4.69 9.96
N VAL A 129 -3.64 3.70 9.15
CA VAL A 129 -2.25 3.28 8.97
C VAL A 129 -1.96 3.09 7.49
N ALA A 130 -0.96 3.79 6.96
CA ALA A 130 -0.36 3.49 5.67
C ALA A 130 0.86 2.58 5.85
N ILE A 131 1.03 1.63 4.92
CA ILE A 131 2.19 0.74 4.86
C ILE A 131 2.76 0.83 3.45
N HIS A 132 4.00 1.27 3.31
CA HIS A 132 4.53 1.75 2.04
C HIS A 132 6.06 1.59 1.92
N HIS A 133 6.59 1.92 0.74
CA HIS A 133 8.02 1.95 0.43
C HIS A 133 8.44 3.36 -0.02
N PRO A 134 8.52 4.34 0.92
CA PRO A 134 8.85 5.72 0.60
C PRO A 134 10.27 5.82 0.05
N GLY A 135 10.47 6.64 -0.98
CA GLY A 135 11.76 6.78 -1.65
C GLY A 135 12.29 5.49 -2.30
N GLY A 136 11.46 4.43 -2.40
CA GLY A 136 11.93 3.09 -2.78
C GLY A 136 12.83 2.44 -1.74
N ASP A 137 12.68 2.80 -0.48
CA ASP A 137 13.39 2.21 0.67
C ASP A 137 12.60 0.99 1.21
N VAL A 138 13.18 0.31 2.18
CA VAL A 138 12.50 -0.77 2.93
C VAL A 138 11.17 -0.28 3.49
N MET A 139 10.27 -1.22 3.70
CA MET A 139 8.91 -0.95 4.19
C MET A 139 8.90 -0.05 5.42
N LYS A 140 8.02 0.94 5.41
CA LYS A 140 7.74 1.89 6.48
C LYS A 140 6.27 1.90 6.82
N PHE A 141 5.97 2.53 7.96
CA PHE A 141 4.62 2.75 8.43
C PHE A 141 4.43 4.25 8.66
N ALA A 142 3.29 4.77 8.23
CA ALA A 142 2.79 6.06 8.66
C ALA A 142 1.44 5.85 9.35
N ARG A 143 1.22 6.53 10.47
CA ARG A 143 0.00 6.41 11.26
C ARG A 143 -0.54 7.79 11.61
N ASP A 144 -1.84 7.93 11.45
CA ASP A 144 -2.64 9.00 12.02
C ASP A 144 -3.50 8.41 13.14
N ASN A 145 -3.40 8.97 14.35
CA ASN A 145 -4.15 8.55 15.54
C ASN A 145 -5.58 9.07 15.55
N GLN A 146 -5.93 9.89 14.59
CA GLN A 146 -7.22 10.55 14.48
C GLN A 146 -8.01 9.98 13.31
N SER A 147 -9.31 10.23 13.33
CA SER A 147 -10.17 9.92 12.19
C SER A 147 -9.81 10.80 11.01
N PRO A 148 -9.62 10.24 9.80
CA PRO A 148 -9.38 11.04 8.61
C PRO A 148 -10.62 11.84 8.23
N ASP A 149 -10.44 12.97 7.58
CA ASP A 149 -11.54 13.70 6.99
C ASP A 149 -11.95 13.12 5.64
N LYS A 150 -13.25 12.94 5.44
CA LYS A 150 -13.80 12.57 4.14
C LYS A 150 -14.17 13.83 3.38
N ILE A 151 -13.34 14.21 2.41
CA ILE A 151 -13.54 15.43 1.64
C ILE A 151 -13.98 15.13 0.20
N ASN A 152 -14.74 16.06 -0.37
CA ASN A 152 -15.09 16.02 -1.79
C ASN A 152 -13.93 16.61 -2.59
N TYR A 153 -13.18 15.75 -3.26
CA TYR A 153 -12.03 16.14 -4.08
C TYR A 153 -12.47 16.66 -5.46
N SER A 154 -13.39 15.94 -6.11
CA SER A 154 -14.06 16.37 -7.34
C SER A 154 -15.37 15.58 -7.49
N ASN A 155 -16.51 16.27 -7.46
CA ASN A 155 -17.82 15.62 -7.48
C ASN A 155 -17.98 14.62 -8.66
N PRO A 156 -18.29 13.33 -8.40
CA PRO A 156 -18.70 12.73 -7.11
C PRO A 156 -17.56 12.07 -6.30
N LEU A 157 -16.30 12.35 -6.59
CA LEU A 157 -15.16 11.72 -5.96
C LEU A 157 -14.90 12.27 -4.55
N TYR A 158 -14.83 11.35 -3.59
CA TYR A 158 -14.40 11.62 -2.22
C TYR A 158 -13.04 10.96 -1.96
N VAL A 159 -12.21 11.63 -1.17
CA VAL A 159 -10.93 11.11 -0.68
C VAL A 159 -10.87 11.18 0.84
N TRP A 160 -10.03 10.35 1.42
CA TRP A 160 -9.63 10.45 2.81
C TRP A 160 -8.48 11.45 2.91
N GLU A 161 -8.68 12.53 3.61
CA GLU A 161 -7.62 13.51 3.89
C GLU A 161 -7.03 13.19 5.26
N ILE A 162 -5.73 12.87 5.26
CA ILE A 162 -4.97 12.66 6.48
C ILE A 162 -4.37 13.98 6.89
N LYS A 163 -4.82 14.51 8.02
CA LYS A 163 -4.26 15.73 8.59
C LYS A 163 -4.47 15.77 10.09
N ASP A 164 -3.41 16.13 10.77
CA ASP A 164 -3.44 16.51 12.17
C ASP A 164 -3.40 18.03 12.32
N ALA A 165 -3.29 18.52 13.56
CA ALA A 165 -3.13 19.95 13.85
C ALA A 165 -1.85 20.56 13.25
N PHE A 166 -0.93 19.72 12.76
CA PHE A 166 0.35 20.09 12.16
C PHE A 166 0.45 19.74 10.67
N GLY A 167 -0.61 19.17 10.08
CA GLY A 167 -0.74 18.94 8.64
C GLY A 167 -0.22 17.61 8.13
N GLY A 168 -0.44 16.50 8.86
CA GLY A 168 -0.05 15.18 8.32
C GLY A 168 -0.14 14.04 9.31
N TRP A 169 0.76 13.08 9.16
CA TRP A 169 0.82 11.88 9.97
C TRP A 169 1.40 12.14 11.38
N ASP A 170 0.80 11.57 12.42
CA ASP A 170 1.37 11.58 13.78
C ASP A 170 2.68 10.79 13.88
N LEU A 171 2.80 9.74 13.09
CA LEU A 171 3.99 8.89 13.01
C LEU A 171 4.32 8.60 11.55
N GLY A 172 5.57 8.82 11.17
CA GLY A 172 6.03 8.58 9.80
C GLY A 172 5.64 9.71 8.86
N ILE A 173 5.88 9.49 7.59
CA ILE A 173 5.56 10.41 6.48
C ILE A 173 5.35 9.59 5.22
N THR A 174 4.70 10.16 4.22
CA THR A 174 4.70 9.65 2.84
C THR A 174 5.67 10.45 1.98
N GLU A 175 6.25 9.81 0.96
CA GLU A 175 7.24 10.38 0.05
C GLU A 175 7.04 9.80 -1.35
N PRO A 176 7.67 10.33 -2.41
CA PRO A 176 7.67 9.69 -3.72
C PRO A 176 8.01 8.19 -3.62
N GLY A 177 7.19 7.34 -4.24
CA GLY A 177 7.27 5.88 -4.09
C GLY A 177 6.24 5.29 -3.12
N SER A 178 5.66 6.10 -2.23
CA SER A 178 4.51 5.69 -1.42
C SER A 178 3.22 5.58 -2.23
N SER A 179 3.13 6.25 -3.37
CA SER A 179 1.99 6.21 -4.30
C SER A 179 1.41 4.81 -4.47
N GLY A 180 0.11 4.68 -4.36
CA GLY A 180 -0.61 3.41 -4.43
C GLY A 180 -0.58 2.57 -3.16
N SER A 181 0.11 3.01 -2.12
CA SER A 181 0.13 2.28 -0.84
C SER A 181 -1.27 2.18 -0.23
N PRO A 182 -1.59 1.05 0.43
CA PRO A 182 -2.88 0.88 1.07
C PRO A 182 -3.02 1.76 2.32
N LEU A 183 -4.18 2.38 2.47
CA LEU A 183 -4.63 2.99 3.71
C LEU A 183 -5.52 2.00 4.45
N PHE A 184 -5.07 1.55 5.61
CA PHE A 184 -5.81 0.62 6.47
C PHE A 184 -6.60 1.35 7.55
N ASP A 185 -7.83 0.87 7.80
CA ASP A 185 -8.63 1.25 8.95
C ASP A 185 -8.15 0.55 10.24
N HIS A 186 -8.79 0.86 11.37
CA HIS A 186 -8.51 0.25 12.67
C HIS A 186 -8.81 -1.27 12.71
N ASN A 187 -9.61 -1.81 11.79
CA ASN A 187 -9.89 -3.23 11.64
C ASN A 187 -8.91 -3.94 10.67
N GLY A 188 -7.92 -3.23 10.12
CA GLY A 188 -6.96 -3.76 9.16
C GLY A 188 -7.54 -4.00 7.77
N ARG A 189 -8.60 -3.27 7.38
CA ARG A 189 -9.16 -3.31 6.03
C ARG A 189 -8.67 -2.12 5.22
N ILE A 190 -8.42 -2.34 3.95
CA ILE A 190 -8.07 -1.26 3.02
C ILE A 190 -9.32 -0.41 2.76
N ILE A 191 -9.22 0.88 3.00
CA ILE A 191 -10.28 1.87 2.73
C ILE A 191 -9.93 2.83 1.59
N GLY A 192 -8.71 2.77 1.09
CA GLY A 192 -8.21 3.58 -0.01
C GLY A 192 -6.76 3.24 -0.35
N GLN A 193 -6.26 3.87 -1.40
CA GLN A 193 -4.84 3.87 -1.72
C GLN A 193 -4.34 5.33 -1.80
N GLU A 194 -3.04 5.52 -1.62
CA GLU A 194 -2.42 6.83 -1.66
C GLU A 194 -2.41 7.40 -3.08
N LEU A 195 -3.04 8.57 -3.21
CA LEU A 195 -3.05 9.38 -4.42
C LEU A 195 -1.76 10.25 -4.49
N GLY A 196 -1.33 10.79 -3.37
CA GLY A 196 -0.19 11.68 -3.22
C GLY A 196 -0.37 12.66 -2.07
N GLY A 197 0.70 13.36 -1.71
CA GLY A 197 0.72 14.40 -0.68
C GLY A 197 1.65 15.54 -1.07
#